data_0a086dabc259f6075d6349984af9d5d1
#
_entry.id   0a086dabc259f6075d6349984af9d5d1
#
_cell.length_a   1.000
_cell.length_b   1.000
_cell.length_c   1.000
_cell.angle_alpha   90.00
_cell.angle_beta   90.00
_cell.angle_gamma   90.00
#
_symmetry.space_group_name_H-M   'P 1'
#
loop_
_entity.id
_entity.type
_entity.pdbx_description
1 polymer ?
#
loop_
_entity_poly.entity_id
_entity_poly.type
_entity_poly.pdbx_seq_one_letter_code
_entity_poly.pdbx_strand_id
1 'polypeptide(L)'
;HILVLVDEGASVTYVHESASPDEMGANSMHAGLVEIQVMQNAALKFVELQSWGRHVWNFSHERARVERGGNLDWIFGAIGSHLTKNFSTLDLVGEGSTGKMSGFYFTDSDQHLDHDTQQNHLAPNTTSDLLFKGALVDSSRSVWQGMIYVAPNAPKADGYQANRNLVLSKHARADSIPGLEILTDDVRCTHGATVG
;
A
#
# COMPACT_ATOMS: atom_id res chain seq x y z
N HIS A 1 -3.57 -10.31 -14.16
CA HIS A 1 -3.67 -10.94 -12.83
C HIS A 1 -2.35 -11.62 -12.48
N ILE A 2 -1.83 -11.35 -11.27
CA ILE A 2 -0.62 -11.93 -10.72
C ILE A 2 -1.00 -12.63 -9.42
N LEU A 3 -0.54 -13.87 -9.24
CA LEU A 3 -0.63 -14.61 -7.98
C LEU A 3 0.79 -14.94 -7.50
N VAL A 4 1.13 -14.48 -6.29
CA VAL A 4 2.38 -14.80 -5.61
C VAL A 4 2.07 -15.69 -4.42
N LEU A 5 2.49 -16.95 -4.48
CA LEU A 5 2.35 -17.90 -3.39
C LEU A 5 3.75 -18.23 -2.83
N VAL A 6 3.96 -17.91 -1.55
CA VAL A 6 5.19 -18.25 -0.81
C VAL A 6 4.86 -19.35 0.19
N ASP A 7 5.34 -20.56 -0.09
CA ASP A 7 5.03 -21.75 0.67
C ASP A 7 5.66 -21.74 2.06
N GLU A 8 5.19 -22.63 2.94
CA GLU A 8 5.57 -22.69 4.35
C GLU A 8 7.09 -22.69 4.55
N GLY A 9 7.58 -21.81 5.43
CA GLY A 9 8.98 -21.66 5.77
C GLY A 9 9.88 -21.09 4.67
N ALA A 10 9.35 -20.81 3.49
CA ALA A 10 10.11 -20.25 2.38
C ALA A 10 10.40 -18.75 2.57
N SER A 11 11.49 -18.27 1.98
CA SER A 11 11.85 -16.85 1.95
C SER A 11 12.11 -16.41 0.51
N VAL A 12 11.38 -15.39 0.06
CA VAL A 12 11.40 -14.93 -1.33
C VAL A 12 11.50 -13.41 -1.39
N THR A 13 12.25 -12.90 -2.35
CA THR A 13 12.15 -11.51 -2.81
C THR A 13 11.59 -11.53 -4.22
N TYR A 14 10.47 -10.86 -4.43
CA TYR A 14 9.83 -10.71 -5.73
C TYR A 14 9.76 -9.23 -6.11
N VAL A 15 10.24 -8.91 -7.30
CA VAL A 15 10.19 -7.55 -7.85
C VAL A 15 9.24 -7.52 -9.03
N HIS A 16 8.23 -6.67 -8.93
CA HIS A 16 7.24 -6.41 -9.98
C HIS A 16 7.42 -4.97 -10.49
N GLU A 17 7.81 -4.84 -11.74
CA GLU A 17 7.92 -3.55 -12.41
C GLU A 17 6.85 -3.41 -13.48
N SER A 18 6.11 -2.30 -13.43
CA SER A 18 5.11 -1.91 -14.40
C SER A 18 5.52 -0.60 -15.06
N ALA A 19 5.83 -0.64 -16.34
CA ALA A 19 6.32 0.52 -17.07
C ALA A 19 5.74 0.57 -18.49
N SER A 20 5.62 1.76 -19.03
CA SER A 20 5.39 2.01 -20.44
C SER A 20 6.08 3.29 -20.89
N PRO A 21 6.45 3.42 -22.18
CA PRO A 21 6.91 4.70 -22.71
C PRO A 21 5.79 5.74 -22.64
N ASP A 22 6.16 7.01 -22.72
CA ASP A 22 5.20 8.08 -22.96
C ASP A 22 4.78 8.06 -24.43
N GLU A 23 3.47 7.96 -24.67
CA GLU A 23 2.89 8.01 -26.00
C GLU A 23 2.04 9.26 -26.16
N MET A 24 2.20 9.94 -27.28
CA MET A 24 1.40 11.11 -27.62
C MET A 24 0.17 10.71 -28.43
N GLY A 25 -1.00 11.18 -28.03
CA GLY A 25 -2.23 11.14 -28.83
C GLY A 25 -3.23 10.04 -28.52
N ALA A 26 -2.98 9.13 -27.58
CA ALA A 26 -3.96 8.13 -27.15
C ALA A 26 -3.88 7.87 -25.65
N ASN A 27 -5.02 7.88 -24.97
CA ASN A 27 -5.10 7.42 -23.58
C ASN A 27 -5.16 5.90 -23.54
N SER A 28 -4.45 5.31 -22.59
CA SER A 28 -4.44 3.88 -22.32
C SER A 28 -4.93 3.60 -20.91
N MET A 29 -5.52 2.42 -20.71
CA MET A 29 -5.94 1.98 -19.39
C MET A 29 -5.24 0.68 -19.01
N HIS A 30 -4.68 0.67 -17.80
CA HIS A 30 -4.23 -0.55 -17.13
C HIS A 30 -5.22 -0.93 -16.04
N ALA A 31 -5.59 -2.21 -15.96
CA ALA A 31 -6.38 -2.79 -14.89
C ALA A 31 -5.63 -3.99 -14.31
N GLY A 32 -5.11 -3.84 -13.09
CA GLY A 32 -4.27 -4.82 -12.40
C GLY A 32 -5.00 -5.52 -11.25
N LEU A 33 -4.75 -6.81 -11.09
CA LEU A 33 -5.12 -7.59 -9.92
C LEU A 33 -3.91 -8.37 -9.44
N VAL A 34 -3.54 -8.17 -8.17
CA VAL A 34 -2.43 -8.88 -7.51
C VAL A 34 -2.94 -9.58 -6.25
N GLU A 35 -2.69 -10.87 -6.15
CA GLU A 35 -2.98 -11.67 -4.97
C GLU A 35 -1.69 -12.25 -4.43
N ILE A 36 -1.47 -12.08 -3.12
CA ILE A 36 -0.28 -12.53 -2.40
C ILE A 36 -0.72 -13.44 -1.27
N GLN A 37 -0.11 -14.63 -1.20
CA GLN A 37 -0.31 -15.60 -0.12
C GLN A 37 1.06 -15.89 0.51
N VAL A 38 1.23 -15.48 1.77
CA VAL A 38 2.42 -15.79 2.57
C VAL A 38 2.01 -16.85 3.59
N MET A 39 2.46 -18.08 3.38
CA MET A 39 2.08 -19.22 4.20
C MET A 39 2.78 -19.19 5.57
N GLN A 40 2.49 -20.17 6.41
CA GLN A 40 2.99 -20.24 7.79
C GLN A 40 4.52 -20.14 7.83
N ASN A 41 5.04 -19.26 8.71
CA ASN A 41 6.48 -19.03 8.92
C ASN A 41 7.25 -18.64 7.62
N ALA A 42 6.56 -18.27 6.56
CA ALA A 42 7.19 -17.81 5.34
C ALA A 42 7.51 -16.32 5.39
N ALA A 43 8.44 -15.86 4.57
CA ALA A 43 8.82 -14.47 4.44
C ALA A 43 8.81 -14.02 2.98
N LEU A 44 8.10 -12.96 2.69
CA LEU A 44 8.08 -12.33 1.37
C LEU A 44 8.52 -10.86 1.47
N LYS A 45 9.49 -10.49 0.65
CA LYS A 45 9.73 -9.11 0.28
C LYS A 45 9.14 -8.88 -1.11
N PHE A 46 8.04 -8.14 -1.17
CA PHE A 46 7.36 -7.77 -2.41
C PHE A 46 7.69 -6.32 -2.75
N VAL A 47 8.38 -6.12 -3.86
CA VAL A 47 8.76 -4.78 -4.34
C VAL A 47 7.96 -4.50 -5.60
N GLU A 48 7.16 -3.48 -5.59
CA GLU A 48 6.34 -3.04 -6.70
C GLU A 48 6.74 -1.64 -7.14
N LEU A 49 7.11 -1.52 -8.39
CA LEU A 49 7.51 -0.25 -8.99
C LEU A 49 6.60 0.07 -10.18
N GLN A 50 6.02 1.25 -10.14
CA GLN A 50 5.15 1.77 -11.19
C GLN A 50 5.79 3.00 -11.83
N SER A 51 6.02 2.92 -13.15
CA SER A 51 6.50 4.02 -13.99
C SER A 51 5.77 4.05 -15.35
N TRP A 52 4.44 4.11 -15.27
CA TRP A 52 3.59 4.23 -16.46
C TRP A 52 3.79 5.58 -17.15
N GLY A 53 3.69 5.61 -18.49
CA GLY A 53 3.63 6.83 -19.26
C GLY A 53 2.44 7.73 -18.87
N ARG A 54 2.54 9.02 -19.16
CA ARG A 54 1.55 10.06 -18.79
C ARG A 54 0.18 9.90 -19.43
N HIS A 55 0.03 9.06 -20.44
CA HIS A 55 -1.23 8.74 -21.09
C HIS A 55 -1.99 7.59 -20.41
N VAL A 56 -1.39 6.92 -19.39
CA VAL A 56 -1.97 5.73 -18.77
C VAL A 56 -2.83 6.10 -17.56
N TRP A 57 -4.04 5.55 -17.55
CA TRP A 57 -4.94 5.50 -16.39
C TRP A 57 -4.80 4.14 -15.75
N ASN A 58 -4.26 4.09 -14.55
CA ASN A 58 -3.96 2.85 -13.84
C ASN A 58 -4.98 2.61 -12.72
N PHE A 59 -5.63 1.44 -12.76
CA PHE A 59 -6.51 0.94 -11.72
C PHE A 59 -5.98 -0.40 -11.24
N SER A 60 -5.55 -0.50 -10.00
CA SER A 60 -5.05 -1.75 -9.43
C SER A 60 -5.75 -2.09 -8.11
N HIS A 61 -5.94 -3.37 -7.93
CA HIS A 61 -6.46 -3.94 -6.70
C HIS A 61 -5.52 -5.06 -6.25
N GLU A 62 -5.00 -4.93 -5.04
CA GLU A 62 -3.95 -5.79 -4.53
C GLU A 62 -4.35 -6.31 -3.15
N ARG A 63 -4.16 -7.57 -2.93
CA ARG A 63 -4.50 -8.18 -1.65
C ARG A 63 -3.44 -9.18 -1.22
N ALA A 64 -2.92 -8.98 -0.01
CA ALA A 64 -1.99 -9.89 0.63
C ALA A 64 -2.65 -10.55 1.84
N ARG A 65 -2.43 -11.85 1.97
CA ARG A 65 -2.84 -12.66 3.10
C ARG A 65 -1.62 -13.28 3.76
N VAL A 66 -1.46 -13.08 5.07
CA VAL A 66 -0.29 -13.55 5.83
C VAL A 66 -0.74 -14.51 6.92
N GLU A 67 -0.28 -15.75 6.82
CA GLU A 67 -0.59 -16.83 7.75
C GLU A 67 0.30 -16.78 9.00
N ARG A 68 0.09 -17.71 9.93
CA ARG A 68 0.73 -17.76 11.25
C ARG A 68 2.24 -17.60 11.18
N GLY A 69 2.76 -16.62 11.92
CA GLY A 69 4.20 -16.34 11.97
C GLY A 69 4.81 -15.90 10.63
N GLY A 70 3.98 -15.72 9.60
CA GLY A 70 4.41 -15.20 8.30
C GLY A 70 4.80 -13.73 8.35
N ASN A 71 5.66 -13.30 7.44
CA ASN A 71 6.16 -11.94 7.34
C ASN A 71 6.05 -11.42 5.91
N LEU A 72 5.45 -10.23 5.74
CA LEU A 72 5.41 -9.51 4.47
C LEU A 72 6.08 -8.14 4.61
N ASP A 73 7.12 -7.88 3.81
CA ASP A 73 7.69 -6.54 3.58
C ASP A 73 7.26 -6.07 2.17
N TRP A 74 6.25 -5.20 2.12
CA TRP A 74 5.67 -4.70 0.88
C TRP A 74 6.16 -3.29 0.59
N ILE A 75 6.93 -3.13 -0.47
CA ILE A 75 7.51 -1.87 -0.89
C ILE A 75 6.84 -1.43 -2.19
N PHE A 76 6.24 -0.25 -2.18
CA PHE A 76 5.55 0.35 -3.32
C PHE A 76 6.23 1.64 -3.76
N GLY A 77 6.43 1.82 -5.07
CA GLY A 77 6.93 3.05 -5.67
C GLY A 77 6.10 3.48 -6.88
N ALA A 78 5.65 4.74 -6.92
CA ALA A 78 4.87 5.28 -8.03
C ALA A 78 5.45 6.62 -8.52
N ILE A 79 5.87 6.63 -9.79
CA ILE A 79 6.46 7.82 -10.44
C ILE A 79 5.91 8.08 -11.85
N GLY A 80 4.79 7.51 -12.20
CA GLY A 80 4.22 7.62 -13.55
C GLY A 80 2.71 7.70 -13.51
N SER A 81 2.08 7.41 -14.66
CA SER A 81 0.66 7.50 -14.98
C SER A 81 0.10 8.93 -15.04
N HIS A 82 -1.03 9.11 -15.70
CA HIS A 82 -1.85 10.31 -15.58
C HIS A 82 -2.70 10.25 -14.30
N LEU A 83 -3.40 9.13 -14.13
CA LEU A 83 -4.18 8.84 -12.94
C LEU A 83 -3.86 7.43 -12.45
N THR A 84 -3.64 7.29 -11.16
CA THR A 84 -3.61 5.98 -10.49
C THR A 84 -4.70 5.94 -9.41
N LYS A 85 -5.51 4.88 -9.42
CA LYS A 85 -6.31 4.45 -8.28
C LYS A 85 -5.88 3.05 -7.88
N ASN A 86 -5.27 2.95 -6.71
CA ASN A 86 -4.76 1.70 -6.16
C ASN A 86 -5.47 1.36 -4.85
N PHE A 87 -5.87 0.10 -4.70
CA PHE A 87 -6.40 -0.47 -3.47
C PHE A 87 -5.46 -1.58 -2.99
N SER A 88 -4.81 -1.39 -1.85
CA SER A 88 -3.88 -2.37 -1.28
C SER A 88 -4.39 -2.84 0.08
N THR A 89 -4.72 -4.12 0.20
CA THR A 89 -5.22 -4.74 1.42
C THR A 89 -4.23 -5.76 1.98
N LEU A 90 -3.89 -5.61 3.25
CA LEU A 90 -3.05 -6.52 4.03
C LEU A 90 -3.92 -7.24 5.07
N ASP A 91 -4.15 -8.53 4.92
CA ASP A 91 -4.87 -9.38 5.85
C ASP A 91 -3.89 -10.20 6.71
N LEU A 92 -3.76 -9.87 7.98
CA LEU A 92 -2.99 -10.62 8.98
C LEU A 92 -3.91 -11.66 9.63
N VAL A 93 -3.98 -12.83 9.01
CA VAL A 93 -4.97 -13.88 9.36
C VAL A 93 -4.43 -14.94 10.32
N GLY A 94 -3.11 -15.06 10.42
CA GLY A 94 -2.46 -16.01 11.32
C GLY A 94 -1.90 -15.32 12.56
N GLU A 95 -1.98 -16.02 13.70
CA GLU A 95 -1.40 -15.52 14.95
C GLU A 95 0.09 -15.19 14.78
N GLY A 96 0.52 -14.02 15.28
CA GLY A 96 1.90 -13.56 15.21
C GLY A 96 2.38 -13.19 13.82
N SER A 97 1.50 -13.07 12.84
CA SER A 97 1.88 -12.58 11.51
C SER A 97 2.23 -11.09 11.53
N THR A 98 3.13 -10.71 10.64
CA THR A 98 3.60 -9.33 10.53
C THR A 98 3.53 -8.83 9.09
N GLY A 99 3.23 -7.55 8.94
CA GLY A 99 3.21 -6.90 7.64
C GLY A 99 3.70 -5.48 7.70
N LYS A 100 4.67 -5.16 6.85
CA LYS A 100 5.15 -3.81 6.66
C LYS A 100 4.81 -3.32 5.26
N MET A 101 4.26 -2.12 5.16
CA MET A 101 3.96 -1.46 3.89
C MET A 101 4.71 -0.14 3.80
N SER A 102 5.65 -0.03 2.88
CA SER A 102 6.42 1.19 2.65
C SER A 102 6.15 1.73 1.25
N GLY A 103 5.54 2.91 1.15
CA GLY A 103 5.23 3.53 -0.12
C GLY A 103 5.97 4.85 -0.33
N PHE A 104 6.38 5.10 -1.56
CA PHE A 104 6.81 6.44 -1.97
C PHE A 104 6.19 6.80 -3.32
N TYR A 105 5.89 8.07 -3.51
CA TYR A 105 5.42 8.58 -4.79
C TYR A 105 5.95 10.00 -5.05
N PHE A 106 6.15 10.27 -6.31
CA PHE A 106 6.45 11.61 -6.80
C PHE A 106 5.46 11.97 -7.89
N THR A 107 4.84 13.15 -7.78
CA THR A 107 3.85 13.62 -8.75
C THR A 107 4.23 15.00 -9.26
N ASP A 108 4.02 15.21 -10.54
CA ASP A 108 4.22 16.49 -11.21
C ASP A 108 3.08 16.80 -12.20
N SER A 109 3.17 17.94 -12.87
CA SER A 109 2.21 18.39 -13.89
C SER A 109 0.78 18.37 -13.34
N ASP A 110 -0.11 17.59 -13.90
CA ASP A 110 -1.52 17.41 -13.51
C ASP A 110 -1.86 15.99 -13.06
N GLN A 111 -0.83 15.20 -12.70
CA GLN A 111 -1.02 13.83 -12.23
C GLN A 111 -1.93 13.77 -11.00
N HIS A 112 -2.68 12.68 -10.92
CA HIS A 112 -3.49 12.35 -9.76
C HIS A 112 -3.20 10.92 -9.30
N LEU A 113 -2.58 10.78 -8.12
CA LEU A 113 -2.35 9.47 -7.50
C LEU A 113 -3.22 9.32 -6.26
N ASP A 114 -4.00 8.26 -6.21
CA ASP A 114 -4.96 7.94 -5.17
C ASP A 114 -4.72 6.51 -4.66
N HIS A 115 -4.32 6.38 -3.39
CA HIS A 115 -3.95 5.14 -2.74
C HIS A 115 -4.85 4.87 -1.55
N ASP A 116 -5.64 3.80 -1.63
CA ASP A 116 -6.35 3.23 -0.48
C ASP A 116 -5.56 2.05 0.08
N THR A 117 -5.23 2.14 1.35
CA THR A 117 -4.50 1.09 2.07
C THR A 117 -5.31 0.58 3.25
N GLN A 118 -5.41 -0.73 3.40
CA GLN A 118 -6.11 -1.34 4.51
C GLN A 118 -5.27 -2.40 5.19
N GLN A 119 -5.13 -2.31 6.51
CA GLN A 119 -4.40 -3.23 7.36
C GLN A 119 -5.40 -3.92 8.29
N ASN A 120 -5.68 -5.21 8.04
CA ASN A 120 -6.65 -5.99 8.79
C ASN A 120 -5.94 -6.93 9.77
N HIS A 121 -6.09 -6.68 11.05
CA HIS A 121 -5.66 -7.57 12.13
C HIS A 121 -6.79 -8.55 12.45
N LEU A 122 -6.70 -9.76 11.92
CA LEU A 122 -7.75 -10.79 12.01
C LEU A 122 -7.40 -11.92 12.97
N ALA A 123 -6.20 -11.90 13.57
CA ALA A 123 -5.71 -12.88 14.53
C ALA A 123 -4.93 -12.20 15.68
N PRO A 124 -4.73 -12.89 16.81
CA PRO A 124 -3.98 -12.34 17.95
C PRO A 124 -2.50 -12.07 17.63
N ASN A 125 -1.88 -11.16 18.40
CA ASN A 125 -0.44 -10.88 18.36
C ASN A 125 0.10 -10.46 16.98
N THR A 126 -0.73 -9.85 16.15
CA THR A 126 -0.34 -9.40 14.81
C THR A 126 0.25 -7.99 14.84
N THR A 127 1.19 -7.72 13.93
CA THR A 127 1.83 -6.40 13.82
C THR A 127 1.77 -5.85 12.41
N SER A 128 1.38 -4.59 12.26
CA SER A 128 1.46 -3.87 10.99
C SER A 128 2.13 -2.51 11.13
N ASP A 129 2.93 -2.14 10.12
CA ASP A 129 3.60 -0.83 10.04
C ASP A 129 3.48 -0.31 8.60
N LEU A 130 2.78 0.81 8.43
CA LEU A 130 2.62 1.46 7.14
C LEU A 130 3.20 2.87 7.16
N LEU A 131 4.07 3.15 6.19
CA LEU A 131 4.59 4.49 5.96
C LEU A 131 4.58 4.82 4.47
N PHE A 132 3.71 5.75 4.07
CA PHE A 132 3.68 6.33 2.73
C PHE A 132 4.24 7.75 2.73
N LYS A 133 5.12 8.06 1.78
CA LYS A 133 5.72 9.38 1.60
C LYS A 133 5.52 9.87 0.18
N GLY A 134 5.05 11.12 0.05
CA GLY A 134 4.86 11.77 -1.23
C GLY A 134 5.65 13.07 -1.37
N ALA A 135 6.05 13.40 -2.60
CA ALA A 135 6.51 14.72 -2.97
C ALA A 135 5.73 15.18 -4.21
N LEU A 136 5.20 16.40 -4.15
CA LEU A 136 4.27 16.91 -5.15
C LEU A 136 4.74 18.27 -5.67
N VAL A 137 4.75 18.42 -7.00
CA VAL A 137 5.06 19.70 -7.67
C VAL A 137 3.95 20.08 -8.67
N ASP A 138 4.05 21.26 -9.22
CA ASP A 138 3.14 21.85 -10.23
C ASP A 138 1.68 21.94 -9.75
N SER A 139 0.75 21.30 -10.46
CA SER A 139 -0.70 21.24 -10.13
C SER A 139 -1.15 19.82 -9.79
N SER A 140 -0.19 18.96 -9.48
CA SER A 140 -0.44 17.56 -9.21
C SER A 140 -1.17 17.33 -7.88
N ARG A 141 -1.79 16.17 -7.76
CA ARG A 141 -2.60 15.80 -6.60
C ARG A 141 -2.27 14.40 -6.11
N SER A 142 -2.30 14.22 -4.79
CA SER A 142 -2.35 12.90 -4.18
C SER A 142 -3.47 12.81 -3.16
N VAL A 143 -4.09 11.63 -3.10
CA VAL A 143 -4.99 11.23 -2.02
C VAL A 143 -4.43 9.96 -1.41
N TRP A 144 -4.34 9.91 -0.11
CA TRP A 144 -4.07 8.68 0.62
C TRP A 144 -5.16 8.47 1.67
N GLN A 145 -5.81 7.31 1.59
CA GLN A 145 -6.75 6.86 2.60
C GLN A 145 -6.21 5.59 3.24
N GLY A 146 -6.05 5.61 4.56
CA GLY A 146 -5.55 4.47 5.32
C GLY A 146 -6.57 4.00 6.34
N MET A 147 -6.76 2.67 6.46
CA MET A 147 -7.60 2.08 7.48
C MET A 147 -6.82 0.98 8.22
N ILE A 148 -6.82 1.01 9.55
CA ILE A 148 -6.47 -0.14 10.38
C ILE A 148 -7.77 -0.68 10.95
N TYR A 149 -8.04 -1.95 10.67
CA TYR A 149 -9.15 -2.70 11.24
C TYR A 149 -8.62 -3.77 12.19
N VAL A 150 -9.17 -3.84 13.41
CA VAL A 150 -8.85 -4.88 14.39
C VAL A 150 -10.11 -5.65 14.75
N ALA A 151 -10.11 -6.93 14.44
CA ALA A 151 -11.26 -7.82 14.70
C ALA A 151 -11.46 -8.11 16.21
N PRO A 152 -12.68 -8.50 16.65
CA PRO A 152 -12.97 -8.77 18.05
C PRO A 152 -12.09 -9.86 18.68
N ASN A 153 -11.60 -10.80 17.88
CA ASN A 153 -10.78 -11.94 18.30
C ASN A 153 -9.27 -11.72 18.01
N ALA A 154 -8.83 -10.48 17.82
CA ALA A 154 -7.44 -10.13 17.52
C ALA A 154 -6.78 -9.29 18.65
N PRO A 155 -6.75 -9.75 19.91
CA PRO A 155 -6.09 -9.05 21.00
C PRO A 155 -4.58 -8.96 20.74
N LYS A 156 -3.93 -7.95 21.35
CA LYS A 156 -2.50 -7.65 21.25
C LYS A 156 -2.04 -7.34 19.81
N ALA A 157 -2.96 -6.83 19.00
CA ALA A 157 -2.60 -6.23 17.72
C ALA A 157 -1.83 -4.94 17.95
N ASP A 158 -0.75 -4.75 17.17
CA ASP A 158 0.08 -3.54 17.15
C ASP A 158 0.08 -2.97 15.74
N GLY A 159 -0.65 -1.89 15.53
CA GLY A 159 -0.86 -1.28 14.21
C GLY A 159 -0.36 0.17 14.17
N TYR A 160 0.43 0.48 13.16
CA TYR A 160 0.85 1.85 12.84
C TYR A 160 0.57 2.18 11.38
N GLN A 161 0.11 3.41 11.12
CA GLN A 161 0.05 3.94 9.77
C GLN A 161 0.40 5.43 9.76
N ALA A 162 1.15 5.85 8.73
CA ALA A 162 1.43 7.26 8.51
C ALA A 162 1.52 7.61 7.02
N ASN A 163 1.05 8.81 6.68
CA ASN A 163 1.29 9.43 5.39
C ASN A 163 1.96 10.79 5.59
N ARG A 164 3.04 11.03 4.86
CA ARG A 164 3.82 12.27 4.93
C ARG A 164 4.03 12.83 3.53
N ASN A 165 3.50 14.03 3.30
CA ASN A 165 3.58 14.69 2.00
C ASN A 165 4.39 15.97 2.08
N LEU A 166 5.29 16.15 1.13
CA LEU A 166 6.02 17.39 0.88
C LEU A 166 5.40 18.07 -0.35
N VAL A 167 4.72 19.19 -0.13
CA VAL A 167 4.06 19.97 -1.18
C VAL A 167 5.00 21.10 -1.60
N LEU A 168 5.60 20.96 -2.78
CA LEU A 168 6.66 21.83 -3.28
C LEU A 168 6.16 22.95 -4.18
N SER A 169 4.89 22.92 -4.58
CA SER A 169 4.30 23.94 -5.46
C SER A 169 2.99 24.46 -4.93
N LYS A 170 2.70 25.72 -5.16
CA LYS A 170 1.49 26.41 -4.67
C LYS A 170 0.18 25.77 -5.10
N HIS A 171 0.16 25.11 -6.25
CA HIS A 171 -1.05 24.50 -6.83
C HIS A 171 -1.11 22.98 -6.62
N ALA A 172 -0.04 22.37 -6.10
CA ALA A 172 -0.07 20.96 -5.72
C ALA A 172 -0.92 20.75 -4.45
N ARG A 173 -1.54 19.58 -4.36
CA ARG A 173 -2.41 19.25 -3.24
C ARG A 173 -2.25 17.80 -2.80
N ALA A 174 -2.14 17.58 -1.49
CA ALA A 174 -2.16 16.26 -0.88
C ALA A 174 -3.29 16.19 0.17
N ASP A 175 -4.11 15.15 0.10
CA ASP A 175 -5.14 14.83 1.07
C ASP A 175 -4.77 13.50 1.76
N SER A 176 -4.78 13.48 3.10
CA SER A 176 -4.45 12.30 3.91
C SER A 176 -5.61 12.00 4.86
N ILE A 177 -6.18 10.81 4.76
CA ILE A 177 -7.42 10.40 5.46
C ILE A 177 -7.15 9.10 6.24
N PRO A 178 -6.47 9.15 7.41
CA PRO A 178 -6.27 7.98 8.24
C PRO A 178 -7.53 7.62 9.04
N GLY A 179 -7.81 6.33 9.18
CA GLY A 179 -8.92 5.79 9.96
C GLY A 179 -8.52 4.60 10.82
N LEU A 180 -9.23 4.39 11.92
CA LEU A 180 -9.10 3.24 12.81
C LEU A 180 -10.49 2.67 13.12
N GLU A 181 -10.64 1.37 12.99
CA GLU A 181 -11.82 0.61 13.45
C GLU A 181 -11.34 -0.54 14.35
N ILE A 182 -11.58 -0.43 15.65
CA ILE A 182 -11.02 -1.33 16.64
C ILE A 182 -12.15 -1.97 17.43
N LEU A 183 -12.27 -3.29 17.36
CA LEU A 183 -13.35 -4.06 17.98
C LEU A 183 -12.89 -4.92 19.18
N THR A 184 -11.71 -4.63 19.76
CA THR A 184 -11.16 -5.28 20.96
C THR A 184 -10.35 -4.29 21.79
N ASP A 185 -10.23 -4.50 23.11
CA ASP A 185 -9.67 -3.52 24.05
C ASP A 185 -8.14 -3.63 24.25
N ASP A 186 -7.56 -4.81 24.02
CA ASP A 186 -6.13 -5.06 24.26
C ASP A 186 -5.29 -4.89 22.98
N VAL A 187 -5.10 -3.63 22.56
CA VAL A 187 -4.37 -3.29 21.33
C VAL A 187 -3.55 -2.01 21.47
N ARG A 188 -2.60 -1.84 20.57
CA ARG A 188 -1.88 -0.58 20.35
C ARG A 188 -2.00 -0.19 18.89
N CYS A 189 -2.86 0.77 18.57
CA CYS A 189 -3.00 1.29 17.21
C CYS A 189 -2.86 2.79 17.18
N THR A 190 -2.02 3.29 16.28
CA THR A 190 -1.76 4.72 16.12
C THR A 190 -1.68 5.11 14.64
N HIS A 191 -1.96 6.37 14.37
CA HIS A 191 -1.80 6.92 13.02
C HIS A 191 -1.22 8.33 13.04
N GLY A 192 -0.67 8.74 11.90
CA GLY A 192 -0.18 10.10 11.68
C GLY A 192 -0.35 10.54 10.23
N ALA A 193 -0.61 11.84 10.05
CA ALA A 193 -0.64 12.46 8.73
C ALA A 193 0.02 13.84 8.79
N THR A 194 0.85 14.13 7.80
CA THR A 194 1.47 15.46 7.65
C THR A 194 1.47 15.89 6.19
N VAL A 195 1.12 17.16 5.99
CA VAL A 195 1.19 17.84 4.69
C VAL A 195 1.89 19.18 4.92
N GLY A 196 3.00 19.42 4.22
CA GLY A 196 3.80 20.64 4.38
C GLY A 196 4.75 20.90 3.23
#